data_a5cc89930e5b8759a8bde6030e2dadb3
#
_entry.id   a5cc89930e5b8759a8bde6030e2dadb3
#
_cell.length_a   1.000
_cell.length_b   1.000
_cell.length_c   1.000
_cell.angle_alpha   90.00
_cell.angle_beta   90.00
_cell.angle_gamma   90.00
#
_symmetry.space_group_name_H-M   'P 1'
#
loop_
_entity.id
_entity.type
_entity.pdbx_description
1 polymer ?
#
loop_
_entity_poly.entity_id
_entity_poly.type
_entity_poly.pdbx_seq_one_letter_code
_entity_poly.pdbx_strand_id
1 'polypeptide(L)'
;MRLNRVVAGPALFVVLLLSGRLLLQHAFAQAKGNSGNQESLIPEGRRRPAPNFILTDAKGDTINLSTYKGKVVLLDFWATWCGGCKTEIPWYMEFDAKYKDRGLAVIGVSMDEDGWKTVKPFLALDKDPETGGHTAMKYPVVIGSDSLAKQYNLTSMPMTLLIDREGRIAVSHSGMVDKDDWESKIRSLLK
;
A
#
# COMPACT_ATOMS: atom_id res chain seq x y z
N MET A 1 -45.40 44.09 -55.22
CA MET A 1 -44.64 44.07 -53.99
C MET A 1 -44.82 42.71 -53.34
N ARG A 2 -43.88 41.76 -53.55
CA ARG A 2 -43.95 40.38 -53.02
C ARG A 2 -42.91 40.23 -51.92
N LEU A 3 -43.33 40.00 -50.67
CA LEU A 3 -42.47 39.69 -49.58
C LEU A 3 -42.06 38.19 -49.66
N ASN A 4 -40.75 37.94 -49.80
CA ASN A 4 -40.19 36.60 -49.65
C ASN A 4 -40.05 36.31 -48.15
N ARG A 5 -40.80 35.32 -47.64
CA ARG A 5 -40.58 34.73 -46.35
C ARG A 5 -39.44 33.68 -46.46
N VAL A 6 -38.32 33.94 -45.83
CA VAL A 6 -37.26 32.96 -45.67
C VAL A 6 -37.67 32.05 -44.52
N VAL A 7 -37.99 30.78 -44.83
CA VAL A 7 -38.25 29.73 -43.83
C VAL A 7 -36.86 29.17 -43.39
N ALA A 8 -36.43 29.49 -42.17
CA ALA A 8 -35.26 28.90 -41.58
C ALA A 8 -35.60 27.44 -41.15
N GLY A 9 -35.01 26.47 -41.80
CA GLY A 9 -35.23 25.05 -41.59
C GLY A 9 -34.67 24.54 -40.27
N PRO A 10 -35.14 23.37 -39.77
CA PRO A 10 -34.81 22.79 -38.48
C PRO A 10 -33.38 22.21 -38.35
N ALA A 11 -32.53 22.37 -39.35
CA ALA A 11 -31.18 21.77 -39.39
C ALA A 11 -30.18 22.40 -38.40
N LEU A 12 -30.40 23.68 -38.00
CA LEU A 12 -29.47 24.37 -37.10
C LEU A 12 -29.57 23.93 -35.62
N PHE A 13 -30.74 23.45 -35.20
CA PHE A 13 -30.97 22.98 -33.82
C PHE A 13 -30.37 21.60 -33.53
N VAL A 14 -30.25 20.72 -34.54
CA VAL A 14 -29.69 19.35 -34.36
C VAL A 14 -28.17 19.36 -34.15
N VAL A 15 -27.45 20.29 -34.82
CA VAL A 15 -26.01 20.41 -34.71
C VAL A 15 -25.59 20.91 -33.32
N LEU A 16 -26.34 21.84 -32.71
CA LEU A 16 -26.07 22.36 -31.37
C LEU A 16 -26.32 21.32 -30.25
N LEU A 17 -27.28 20.41 -30.43
CA LEU A 17 -27.54 19.35 -29.45
C LEU A 17 -26.51 18.21 -29.49
N LEU A 18 -25.95 17.93 -30.67
CA LEU A 18 -24.90 16.91 -30.82
C LEU A 18 -23.54 17.37 -30.27
N SER A 19 -23.19 18.65 -30.46
CA SER A 19 -21.97 19.24 -29.91
C SER A 19 -22.01 19.34 -28.37
N GLY A 20 -23.15 19.65 -27.77
CA GLY A 20 -23.34 19.68 -26.32
C GLY A 20 -23.21 18.30 -25.66
N ARG A 21 -23.73 17.25 -26.32
CA ARG A 21 -23.61 15.86 -25.82
C ARG A 21 -22.16 15.36 -25.87
N LEU A 22 -21.41 15.73 -26.92
CA LEU A 22 -20.00 15.31 -27.06
C LEU A 22 -19.11 15.97 -26.01
N LEU A 23 -19.32 17.26 -25.71
CA LEU A 23 -18.59 17.98 -24.66
C LEU A 23 -18.91 17.45 -23.24
N LEU A 24 -20.16 17.08 -22.98
CA LEU A 24 -20.53 16.47 -21.68
C LEU A 24 -19.92 15.09 -21.50
N GLN A 25 -19.83 14.28 -22.55
CA GLN A 25 -19.20 12.95 -22.47
C GLN A 25 -17.70 13.04 -22.22
N HIS A 26 -16.98 14.04 -22.76
CA HIS A 26 -15.57 14.26 -22.47
C HIS A 26 -15.33 14.78 -21.05
N ALA A 27 -16.25 15.58 -20.48
CA ALA A 27 -16.17 16.03 -19.09
C ALA A 27 -16.37 14.88 -18.09
N PHE A 28 -17.28 13.93 -18.38
CA PHE A 28 -17.47 12.75 -17.54
C PHE A 28 -16.35 11.72 -17.62
N ALA A 29 -15.62 11.64 -18.75
CA ALA A 29 -14.47 10.76 -18.90
C ALA A 29 -13.24 11.22 -18.09
N GLN A 30 -13.13 12.52 -17.77
CA GLN A 30 -12.04 13.07 -16.96
C GLN A 30 -12.32 13.07 -15.45
N ALA A 31 -13.56 12.81 -15.02
CA ALA A 31 -13.93 12.74 -13.60
C ALA A 31 -13.69 11.34 -12.97
N LYS A 32 -13.11 10.39 -13.70
CA LYS A 32 -12.74 9.07 -13.20
C LYS A 32 -11.28 9.06 -12.79
N GLY A 33 -10.95 9.55 -11.59
CA GLY A 33 -9.62 9.43 -11.05
C GLY A 33 -9.22 10.52 -10.08
N ASN A 34 -9.84 10.61 -8.94
CA ASN A 34 -9.14 11.00 -7.72
C ASN A 34 -9.96 10.54 -6.50
N SER A 35 -9.97 9.25 -6.28
CA SER A 35 -10.51 8.66 -5.06
C SER A 35 -9.32 8.15 -4.25
N GLY A 36 -9.05 8.81 -3.16
CA GLY A 36 -8.09 8.38 -2.16
C GLY A 36 -6.70 9.00 -2.36
N ASN A 37 -6.16 9.44 -1.26
CA ASN A 37 -4.80 9.94 -1.08
C ASN A 37 -3.77 8.84 -1.44
N GLN A 38 -3.56 8.58 -2.75
CA GLN A 38 -2.51 7.68 -3.23
C GLN A 38 -1.17 8.38 -3.04
N GLU A 39 -0.45 8.03 -1.99
CA GLU A 39 0.90 8.53 -1.78
C GLU A 39 1.81 8.04 -2.92
N SER A 40 2.35 8.97 -3.68
CA SER A 40 3.33 8.66 -4.74
C SER A 40 4.67 8.24 -4.13
N LEU A 41 5.46 7.45 -4.87
CA LEU A 41 6.84 7.16 -4.47
C LEU A 41 7.62 8.48 -4.31
N ILE A 42 8.35 8.60 -3.21
CA ILE A 42 9.29 9.70 -2.98
C ILE A 42 10.36 9.66 -4.09
N PRO A 43 10.63 10.76 -4.78
CA PRO A 43 11.70 10.84 -5.76
C PRO A 43 13.03 10.37 -5.16
N GLU A 44 13.81 9.59 -5.90
CA GLU A 44 14.99 8.90 -5.40
C GLU A 44 15.98 9.81 -4.65
N GLY A 45 16.27 10.99 -5.19
CA GLY A 45 17.18 11.96 -4.57
C GLY A 45 16.64 12.62 -3.29
N ARG A 46 15.38 12.36 -2.89
CA ARG A 46 14.76 12.88 -1.66
C ARG A 46 14.46 11.80 -0.62
N ARG A 47 14.74 10.52 -0.94
CA ARG A 47 14.54 9.40 0.00
C ARG A 47 15.53 9.49 1.15
N ARG A 48 15.06 9.25 2.36
CA ARG A 48 15.89 9.21 3.57
C ARG A 48 16.17 7.77 3.97
N PRO A 49 17.35 7.48 4.57
CA PRO A 49 17.63 6.16 5.12
C PRO A 49 16.54 5.72 6.10
N ALA A 50 16.11 4.46 6.01
CA ALA A 50 15.25 3.86 7.00
C ALA A 50 16.04 3.66 8.31
N PRO A 51 15.46 3.98 9.49
CA PRO A 51 16.08 3.66 10.77
C PRO A 51 16.42 2.18 10.86
N ASN A 52 17.67 1.85 11.21
CA ASN A 52 18.06 0.44 11.36
C ASN A 52 17.55 -0.14 12.67
N PHE A 53 17.22 -1.41 12.66
CA PHE A 53 16.96 -2.20 13.86
C PHE A 53 17.59 -3.58 13.77
N ILE A 54 17.84 -4.17 14.94
CA ILE A 54 18.29 -5.55 15.09
C ILE A 54 17.36 -6.18 16.11
N LEU A 55 16.52 -7.11 15.68
CA LEU A 55 15.50 -7.78 16.48
C LEU A 55 15.54 -9.29 16.21
N THR A 56 14.91 -10.07 17.08
CA THR A 56 14.86 -11.53 16.94
C THR A 56 13.45 -11.96 16.55
N ASP A 57 13.34 -12.85 15.58
CA ASP A 57 12.06 -13.39 15.13
C ASP A 57 11.58 -14.54 16.03
N ALA A 58 10.41 -15.12 15.70
CA ALA A 58 9.79 -16.21 16.47
C ALA A 58 10.64 -17.50 16.50
N LYS A 59 11.56 -17.69 15.57
CA LYS A 59 12.44 -18.87 15.44
C LYS A 59 13.75 -18.66 16.17
N GLY A 60 14.07 -17.45 16.60
CA GLY A 60 15.35 -17.06 17.19
C GLY A 60 16.35 -16.50 16.19
N ASP A 61 15.95 -16.31 14.93
CA ASP A 61 16.79 -15.72 13.90
C ASP A 61 16.91 -14.20 14.07
N THR A 62 18.13 -13.68 13.88
CA THR A 62 18.37 -12.23 13.97
C THR A 62 17.92 -11.55 12.68
N ILE A 63 17.00 -10.61 12.80
CA ILE A 63 16.54 -9.73 11.72
C ILE A 63 17.20 -8.37 11.89
N ASN A 64 18.15 -8.06 11.03
CA ASN A 64 18.84 -6.78 10.96
C ASN A 64 18.47 -6.08 9.64
N LEU A 65 17.73 -4.98 9.69
CA LEU A 65 17.24 -4.30 8.48
C LEU A 65 18.39 -3.94 7.51
N SER A 66 19.57 -3.57 8.04
CA SER A 66 20.71 -3.20 7.19
C SER A 66 21.23 -4.33 6.30
N THR A 67 20.96 -5.60 6.65
CA THR A 67 21.36 -6.77 5.85
C THR A 67 20.45 -7.02 4.64
N TYR A 68 19.33 -6.28 4.54
CA TYR A 68 18.41 -6.35 3.42
C TYR A 68 18.76 -5.38 2.28
N LYS A 69 19.88 -4.65 2.35
CA LYS A 69 20.38 -3.85 1.22
C LYS A 69 20.50 -4.72 -0.03
N GLY A 70 20.11 -4.17 -1.18
CA GLY A 70 19.97 -4.91 -2.45
C GLY A 70 18.59 -5.49 -2.67
N LYS A 71 17.73 -5.53 -1.64
CA LYS A 71 16.33 -5.93 -1.73
C LYS A 71 15.41 -4.72 -1.53
N VAL A 72 14.22 -4.77 -2.14
CA VAL A 72 13.10 -3.92 -1.74
C VAL A 72 12.49 -4.52 -0.49
N VAL A 73 12.26 -3.71 0.55
CA VAL A 73 11.64 -4.21 1.78
C VAL A 73 10.23 -3.61 1.93
N LEU A 74 9.23 -4.46 2.10
CA LEU A 74 7.94 -4.09 2.66
C LEU A 74 8.01 -4.28 4.17
N LEU A 75 7.98 -3.16 4.90
CA LEU A 75 7.99 -3.15 6.36
C LEU A 75 6.60 -2.79 6.86
N ASP A 76 5.97 -3.72 7.60
CA ASP A 76 4.61 -3.61 8.11
C ASP A 76 4.60 -3.51 9.64
N PHE A 77 4.08 -2.40 10.17
CA PHE A 77 3.79 -2.24 11.60
C PHE A 77 2.33 -2.61 11.86
N TRP A 78 2.13 -3.68 12.62
CA TRP A 78 0.84 -4.32 12.83
C TRP A 78 0.63 -4.76 14.29
N ALA A 79 -0.58 -5.22 14.63
CA ALA A 79 -0.86 -5.89 15.91
C ALA A 79 -2.01 -6.89 15.73
N THR A 80 -2.08 -7.86 16.64
CA THR A 80 -3.12 -8.91 16.60
C THR A 80 -4.54 -8.37 16.81
N TRP A 81 -4.70 -7.25 17.47
CA TRP A 81 -5.97 -6.55 17.70
C TRP A 81 -6.33 -5.53 16.60
N CYS A 82 -5.44 -5.29 15.64
CA CYS A 82 -5.64 -4.31 14.56
C CYS A 82 -6.41 -4.94 13.39
N GLY A 83 -7.69 -4.63 13.25
CA GLY A 83 -8.56 -5.20 12.19
C GLY A 83 -8.08 -4.90 10.78
N GLY A 84 -7.65 -3.65 10.49
CA GLY A 84 -7.07 -3.27 9.18
C GLY A 84 -5.80 -4.05 8.87
N CYS A 85 -4.91 -4.23 9.86
CA CYS A 85 -3.70 -5.02 9.71
C CYS A 85 -4.00 -6.47 9.30
N LYS A 86 -4.97 -7.11 9.98
CA LYS A 86 -5.41 -8.47 9.67
C LYS A 86 -5.96 -8.63 8.25
N THR A 87 -6.53 -7.58 7.70
CA THR A 87 -7.00 -7.55 6.30
C THR A 87 -5.83 -7.51 5.32
N GLU A 88 -4.75 -6.82 5.65
CA GLU A 88 -3.57 -6.64 4.78
C GLU A 88 -2.58 -7.81 4.83
N ILE A 89 -2.49 -8.53 5.96
CA ILE A 89 -1.57 -9.67 6.12
C ILE A 89 -1.64 -10.67 4.96
N PRO A 90 -2.83 -11.14 4.49
CA PRO A 90 -2.92 -12.03 3.35
C PRO A 90 -2.33 -11.45 2.05
N TRP A 91 -2.45 -10.13 1.85
CA TRP A 91 -1.89 -9.46 0.68
C TRP A 91 -0.36 -9.45 0.73
N TYR A 92 0.22 -9.21 1.90
CA TYR A 92 1.67 -9.22 2.10
C TYR A 92 2.26 -10.62 1.98
N MET A 93 1.52 -11.65 2.42
CA MET A 93 1.87 -13.06 2.16
C MET A 93 1.88 -13.38 0.66
N GLU A 94 0.90 -12.88 -0.09
CA GLU A 94 0.84 -13.01 -1.55
C GLU A 94 2.02 -12.28 -2.23
N PHE A 95 2.34 -11.05 -1.81
CA PHE A 95 3.46 -10.28 -2.35
C PHE A 95 4.79 -10.97 -2.05
N ASP A 96 4.99 -11.48 -0.83
CA ASP A 96 6.18 -12.27 -0.48
C ASP A 96 6.32 -13.48 -1.39
N ALA A 97 5.26 -14.29 -1.53
CA ALA A 97 5.28 -15.48 -2.37
C ALA A 97 5.58 -15.16 -3.85
N LYS A 98 5.06 -14.04 -4.36
CA LYS A 98 5.17 -13.64 -5.77
C LYS A 98 6.49 -12.96 -6.13
N TYR A 99 7.09 -12.23 -5.18
CA TYR A 99 8.19 -11.32 -5.50
C TYR A 99 9.49 -11.59 -4.72
N LYS A 100 9.54 -12.50 -3.74
CA LYS A 100 10.76 -12.80 -2.96
C LYS A 100 11.94 -13.19 -3.85
N ASP A 101 11.72 -14.00 -4.87
CA ASP A 101 12.77 -14.45 -5.79
C ASP A 101 13.19 -13.34 -6.78
N ARG A 102 12.43 -12.23 -6.81
CA ARG A 102 12.74 -11.03 -7.58
C ARG A 102 13.37 -9.92 -6.74
N GLY A 103 13.61 -10.19 -5.45
CA GLY A 103 14.28 -9.27 -4.55
C GLY A 103 13.35 -8.46 -3.64
N LEU A 104 12.09 -8.87 -3.44
CA LEU A 104 11.26 -8.37 -2.34
C LEU A 104 11.61 -9.12 -1.06
N ALA A 105 11.60 -8.42 0.06
CA ALA A 105 11.51 -9.01 1.39
C ALA A 105 10.34 -8.35 2.13
N VAL A 106 9.56 -9.15 2.84
CA VAL A 106 8.50 -8.65 3.73
C VAL A 106 8.95 -8.86 5.17
N ILE A 107 8.75 -7.88 6.04
CA ILE A 107 9.04 -7.96 7.47
C ILE A 107 7.84 -7.38 8.23
N GLY A 108 7.24 -8.19 9.12
CA GLY A 108 6.20 -7.73 10.03
C GLY A 108 6.81 -7.31 11.38
N VAL A 109 6.48 -6.12 11.84
CA VAL A 109 6.85 -5.61 13.18
C VAL A 109 5.59 -5.54 14.02
N SER A 110 5.40 -6.51 14.91
CA SER A 110 4.27 -6.50 15.82
C SER A 110 4.47 -5.47 16.92
N MET A 111 3.42 -4.70 17.17
CA MET A 111 3.35 -3.71 18.24
C MET A 111 2.48 -4.19 19.41
N ASP A 112 2.26 -5.50 19.52
CA ASP A 112 1.55 -6.10 20.67
C ASP A 112 2.37 -5.92 21.95
N GLU A 113 1.78 -5.33 22.98
CA GLU A 113 2.45 -5.03 24.27
C GLU A 113 2.92 -6.31 24.98
N ASP A 114 2.14 -7.41 24.91
CA ASP A 114 2.49 -8.71 25.46
C ASP A 114 3.50 -9.48 24.58
N GLY A 115 3.91 -8.92 23.47
CA GLY A 115 4.93 -9.46 22.56
C GLY A 115 4.61 -10.88 22.12
N TRP A 116 5.58 -11.78 22.22
CA TRP A 116 5.46 -13.16 21.76
C TRP A 116 4.35 -13.96 22.44
N LYS A 117 3.90 -13.57 23.63
CA LYS A 117 2.79 -14.25 24.32
C LYS A 117 1.49 -14.15 23.54
N THR A 118 1.24 -13.03 22.87
CA THR A 118 0.06 -12.80 22.03
C THR A 118 0.31 -13.16 20.57
N VAL A 119 1.48 -12.84 20.06
CA VAL A 119 1.78 -13.00 18.63
C VAL A 119 1.94 -14.47 18.23
N LYS A 120 2.62 -15.31 19.04
CA LYS A 120 2.80 -16.73 18.69
C LYS A 120 1.49 -17.50 18.53
N PRO A 121 0.49 -17.38 19.43
CA PRO A 121 -0.82 -17.99 19.22
C PRO A 121 -1.51 -17.51 17.95
N PHE A 122 -1.44 -16.21 17.63
CA PHE A 122 -2.01 -15.65 16.41
C PHE A 122 -1.35 -16.25 15.15
N LEU A 123 -0.02 -16.32 15.09
CA LEU A 123 0.71 -16.92 13.98
C LEU A 123 0.46 -18.42 13.80
N ALA A 124 0.05 -19.11 14.87
CA ALA A 124 -0.28 -20.53 14.85
C ALA A 124 -1.71 -20.81 14.32
N LEU A 125 -2.56 -19.79 14.20
CA LEU A 125 -3.86 -19.94 13.56
C LEU A 125 -3.67 -20.13 12.04
N ASP A 126 -4.53 -20.93 11.42
CA ASP A 126 -4.59 -20.99 9.95
C ASP A 126 -5.31 -19.75 9.40
N LYS A 127 -6.38 -19.34 10.11
CA LYS A 127 -7.18 -18.18 9.75
C LYS A 127 -7.59 -17.38 10.97
N ASP A 128 -7.61 -16.06 10.80
CA ASP A 128 -8.18 -15.15 11.79
C ASP A 128 -9.71 -15.36 11.89
N PRO A 129 -10.28 -15.56 13.08
CA PRO A 129 -11.70 -15.82 13.25
C PRO A 129 -12.62 -14.64 12.92
N GLU A 130 -12.11 -13.42 12.94
CA GLU A 130 -12.88 -12.21 12.66
C GLU A 130 -12.89 -11.85 11.16
N THR A 131 -11.73 -11.94 10.51
CA THR A 131 -11.58 -11.55 9.10
C THR A 131 -11.60 -12.73 8.13
N GLY A 132 -11.39 -13.96 8.63
CA GLY A 132 -11.22 -15.15 7.80
C GLY A 132 -9.90 -15.16 7.00
N GLY A 133 -9.05 -14.15 7.16
CA GLY A 133 -7.76 -14.03 6.48
C GLY A 133 -6.72 -15.00 7.05
N HIS A 134 -5.79 -15.45 6.21
CA HIS A 134 -4.68 -16.30 6.64
C HIS A 134 -3.71 -15.52 7.55
N THR A 135 -3.27 -16.16 8.63
CA THR A 135 -2.40 -15.58 9.67
C THR A 135 -1.02 -16.22 9.73
N ALA A 136 -0.85 -17.41 9.14
CA ALA A 136 0.40 -18.18 9.14
C ALA A 136 1.47 -17.50 8.25
N MET A 137 1.95 -16.34 8.67
CA MET A 137 2.98 -15.57 7.97
C MET A 137 4.26 -16.39 7.79
N LYS A 138 4.75 -16.49 6.55
CA LYS A 138 5.99 -17.19 6.21
C LYS A 138 7.21 -16.27 6.16
N TYR A 139 6.98 -14.96 6.11
CA TYR A 139 8.02 -13.94 6.22
C TYR A 139 8.38 -13.67 7.69
N PRO A 140 9.55 -13.08 7.98
CA PRO A 140 9.97 -12.73 9.33
C PRO A 140 8.98 -11.83 10.05
N VAL A 141 8.65 -12.19 11.29
CA VAL A 141 7.89 -11.36 12.22
C VAL A 141 8.77 -11.09 13.44
N VAL A 142 8.84 -9.85 13.87
CA VAL A 142 9.59 -9.40 15.06
C VAL A 142 8.69 -8.60 15.99
N ILE A 143 9.08 -8.49 17.26
CA ILE A 143 8.37 -7.62 18.21
C ILE A 143 9.02 -6.24 18.21
N GLY A 144 8.22 -5.22 17.95
CA GLY A 144 8.63 -3.82 17.99
C GLY A 144 8.76 -3.29 19.43
N SER A 145 9.07 -2.02 19.52
CA SER A 145 9.15 -1.28 20.79
C SER A 145 8.70 0.16 20.57
N ASP A 146 8.35 0.87 21.66
CA ASP A 146 8.03 2.31 21.61
C ASP A 146 9.17 3.14 21.01
N SER A 147 10.42 2.75 21.28
CA SER A 147 11.60 3.40 20.71
C SER A 147 11.61 3.26 19.19
N LEU A 148 11.33 2.05 18.68
CA LEU A 148 11.26 1.80 17.24
C LEU A 148 10.08 2.53 16.61
N ALA A 149 8.90 2.51 17.25
CA ALA A 149 7.72 3.26 16.83
C ALA A 149 8.02 4.76 16.66
N LYS A 150 8.71 5.37 17.64
CA LYS A 150 9.14 6.77 17.57
C LYS A 150 10.10 7.05 16.42
N GLN A 151 11.07 6.16 16.16
CA GLN A 151 12.04 6.32 15.06
C GLN A 151 11.35 6.31 13.69
N TYR A 152 10.28 5.52 13.53
CA TYR A 152 9.50 5.44 12.30
C TYR A 152 8.33 6.44 12.24
N ASN A 153 8.14 7.27 13.28
CA ASN A 153 6.98 8.17 13.43
C ASN A 153 5.65 7.41 13.33
N LEU A 154 5.57 6.23 13.94
CA LEU A 154 4.33 5.44 13.99
C LEU A 154 3.29 6.20 14.81
N THR A 155 2.21 6.65 14.16
CA THR A 155 1.11 7.40 14.77
C THR A 155 -0.19 6.62 14.83
N SER A 156 -0.35 5.66 13.93
CA SER A 156 -1.52 4.77 13.85
C SER A 156 -1.15 3.49 13.12
N MET A 157 -1.94 2.43 13.31
CA MET A 157 -1.81 1.15 12.60
C MET A 157 -3.06 0.85 11.78
N PRO A 158 -2.89 0.12 10.66
CA PRO A 158 -1.63 -0.33 10.09
C PRO A 158 -0.73 0.83 9.66
N MET A 159 0.59 0.62 9.65
CA MET A 159 1.53 1.51 8.99
C MET A 159 2.50 0.70 8.16
N THR A 160 2.55 0.97 6.86
CA THR A 160 3.35 0.20 5.92
C THR A 160 4.32 1.09 5.17
N LEU A 161 5.55 0.60 5.00
CA LEU A 161 6.58 1.30 4.25
C LEU A 161 7.12 0.41 3.13
N LEU A 162 7.51 1.03 2.01
CA LEU A 162 8.43 0.42 1.05
C LEU A 162 9.78 1.09 1.18
N ILE A 163 10.81 0.27 1.35
CA ILE A 163 12.21 0.67 1.45
C ILE A 163 12.92 0.18 0.19
N ASP A 164 13.66 1.06 -0.46
CA ASP A 164 14.38 0.74 -1.70
C ASP A 164 15.62 -0.14 -1.47
N ARG A 165 16.27 -0.56 -2.55
CA ARG A 165 17.46 -1.43 -2.51
C ARG A 165 18.65 -0.81 -1.78
N GLU A 166 18.69 0.52 -1.66
CA GLU A 166 19.70 1.29 -0.95
C GLU A 166 19.38 1.43 0.55
N GLY A 167 18.24 0.90 0.99
CA GLY A 167 17.78 0.98 2.38
C GLY A 167 17.14 2.34 2.73
N ARG A 168 16.57 3.05 1.74
CA ARG A 168 15.92 4.35 1.92
C ARG A 168 14.40 4.21 1.81
N ILE A 169 13.66 4.96 2.60
CA ILE A 169 12.19 4.97 2.56
C ILE A 169 11.71 5.57 1.21
N ALA A 170 11.06 4.73 0.42
CA ALA A 170 10.49 5.10 -0.87
C ALA A 170 9.04 5.59 -0.76
N VAL A 171 8.27 5.06 0.20
CA VAL A 171 6.93 5.51 0.58
C VAL A 171 6.62 5.02 1.97
N SER A 172 5.78 5.75 2.70
CA SER A 172 5.23 5.39 4.03
C SER A 172 3.77 5.77 4.03
N HIS A 173 2.91 4.87 4.52
CA HIS A 173 1.47 5.09 4.62
C HIS A 173 0.97 4.67 6.00
N SER A 174 0.09 5.48 6.59
CA SER A 174 -0.63 5.16 7.83
C SER A 174 -2.10 4.95 7.52
N GLY A 175 -2.65 3.84 7.95
CA GLY A 175 -3.97 3.33 7.56
C GLY A 175 -3.86 2.22 6.52
N MET A 176 -4.99 1.67 6.12
CA MET A 176 -5.03 0.59 5.12
C MET A 176 -4.56 1.10 3.76
N VAL A 177 -3.71 0.29 3.10
CA VAL A 177 -3.24 0.57 1.74
C VAL A 177 -4.23 0.08 0.67
N ASP A 178 -4.15 0.64 -0.53
CA ASP A 178 -4.77 0.02 -1.71
C ASP A 178 -3.84 -1.08 -2.24
N LYS A 179 -4.35 -2.32 -2.32
CA LYS A 179 -3.55 -3.51 -2.70
C LYS A 179 -2.89 -3.36 -4.06
N ASP A 180 -3.66 -2.92 -5.07
CA ASP A 180 -3.19 -2.86 -6.45
C ASP A 180 -2.16 -1.73 -6.65
N ASP A 181 -2.39 -0.60 -6.00
CA ASP A 181 -1.48 0.53 -5.98
C ASP A 181 -0.14 0.15 -5.32
N TRP A 182 -0.18 -0.54 -4.17
CA TRP A 182 1.04 -0.99 -3.49
C TRP A 182 1.78 -2.05 -4.28
N GLU A 183 1.08 -3.00 -4.90
CA GLU A 183 1.71 -3.97 -5.79
C GLU A 183 2.39 -3.29 -6.99
N SER A 184 1.78 -2.23 -7.54
CA SER A 184 2.36 -1.43 -8.61
C SER A 184 3.65 -0.73 -8.17
N LYS A 185 3.67 -0.15 -6.95
CA LYS A 185 4.86 0.48 -6.35
C LYS A 185 5.98 -0.53 -6.11
N ILE A 186 5.65 -1.71 -5.58
CA ILE A 186 6.62 -2.82 -5.41
C ILE A 186 7.25 -3.18 -6.76
N ARG A 187 6.43 -3.40 -7.79
CA ARG A 187 6.94 -3.72 -9.15
C ARG A 187 7.83 -2.63 -9.72
N SER A 188 7.53 -1.37 -9.42
CA SER A 188 8.34 -0.23 -9.85
C SER A 188 9.71 -0.21 -9.20
N LEU A 189 9.79 -0.52 -7.90
CA LEU A 189 11.05 -0.56 -7.14
C LEU A 189 11.89 -1.81 -7.43
N LEU A 190 11.29 -2.89 -7.95
CA LEU A 190 11.95 -4.14 -8.30
C LEU A 190 12.63 -4.13 -9.69
N LYS A 191 12.39 -3.11 -10.50
CA LYS A 191 13.03 -2.94 -11.83
C LYS A 191 14.50 -2.56 -11.67
#